data_a98e33a68820a7832b69c749fc5556e0
#
_entry.id   a98e33a68820a7832b69c749fc5556e0
#
_cell.length_a   1.000
_cell.length_b   1.000
_cell.length_c   1.000
_cell.angle_alpha   90.00
_cell.angle_beta   90.00
_cell.angle_gamma   90.00
#
_symmetry.space_group_name_H-M   'P 1'
#
loop_
_entity.id
_entity.type
_entity.pdbx_description
1 polymer ?
#
loop_
_entity_poly.entity_id
_entity_poly.type
_entity_poly.pdbx_seq_one_letter_code
_entity_poly.pdbx_strand_id
1 'polypeptide(L)' 'MWIENNNALEREFEFTDFIEAFAFLTKVAMLSEKHNHHAHITNVYNKVTLRLNTHDEGDIITHKDRRLASDIDNLINY' A
#
# COMPACT_ATOMS: atom_id res chain seq x y z
N MET A 1 -1.65 -6.04 -8.88
CA MET A 1 -2.23 -4.93 -9.65
C MET A 1 -3.19 -4.13 -8.79
N TRP A 2 -3.09 -2.83 -8.86
CA TRP A 2 -3.97 -1.95 -8.09
C TRP A 2 -5.31 -1.81 -8.79
N ILE A 3 -6.39 -1.88 -8.02
CA ILE A 3 -7.74 -1.63 -8.54
C ILE A 3 -8.32 -0.41 -7.83
N GLU A 4 -9.25 0.28 -8.49
CA GLU A 4 -9.96 1.39 -7.89
C GLU A 4 -11.27 0.86 -7.30
N ASN A 5 -11.44 1.06 -6.01
CA ASN A 5 -12.60 0.56 -5.29
C ASN A 5 -12.97 1.53 -4.17
N ASN A 6 -14.21 2.03 -4.20
CA ASN A 6 -14.71 2.97 -3.19
C ASN A 6 -13.76 4.16 -2.97
N ASN A 7 -13.34 4.80 -4.08
CA ASN A 7 -12.50 5.99 -4.07
C ASN A 7 -11.11 5.75 -3.47
N ALA A 8 -10.59 4.54 -3.60
CA ALA A 8 -9.25 4.21 -3.14
C ALA A 8 -8.58 3.27 -4.13
N LEU A 9 -7.25 3.30 -4.17
CA LEU A 9 -6.46 2.27 -4.83
C LEU A 9 -6.30 1.13 -3.84
N GLU A 10 -6.54 -0.10 -4.30
CA GLU A 10 -6.48 -1.27 -3.42
C GLU A 10 -5.72 -2.39 -4.09
N ARG A 11 -4.87 -3.07 -3.34
CA ARG A 11 -4.13 -4.22 -3.84
C ARG A 11 -3.90 -5.22 -2.73
N GLU A 12 -4.10 -6.52 -3.06
CA GLU A 12 -3.77 -7.63 -2.18
C GLU A 12 -2.43 -8.21 -2.57
N PHE A 13 -1.67 -8.61 -1.55
CA PHE A 13 -0.38 -9.28 -1.72
C PHE A 13 -0.39 -10.56 -0.91
N GLU A 14 0.20 -11.61 -1.46
CA GLU A 14 0.34 -12.88 -0.74
C GLU A 14 1.80 -13.27 -0.71
N PHE A 15 2.28 -13.64 0.47
CA PHE A 15 3.68 -13.99 0.69
C PHE A 15 3.79 -15.44 1.16
N THR A 16 5.03 -15.92 1.33
CA THR A 16 5.26 -17.30 1.76
C THR A 16 4.83 -17.53 3.20
N ASP A 17 5.08 -16.54 4.06
CA ASP A 17 4.78 -16.63 5.48
C ASP A 17 4.59 -15.24 6.09
N PHE A 18 4.34 -15.22 7.39
CA PHE A 18 4.12 -13.96 8.12
C PHE A 18 5.37 -13.08 8.15
N ILE A 19 6.54 -13.68 8.32
CA ILE A 19 7.79 -12.89 8.41
C ILE A 19 8.01 -12.13 7.11
N GLU A 20 7.82 -12.79 5.98
CA GLU A 20 7.97 -12.16 4.67
C GLU A 20 6.94 -11.05 4.48
N ALA A 21 5.70 -11.31 4.88
CA ALA A 21 4.62 -10.31 4.80
C ALA A 21 4.95 -9.09 5.66
N PHE A 22 5.40 -9.30 6.88
CA PHE A 22 5.67 -8.19 7.79
C PHE A 22 6.93 -7.42 7.41
N ALA A 23 7.92 -8.09 6.84
CA ALA A 23 9.09 -7.40 6.30
C ALA A 23 8.67 -6.44 5.17
N PHE A 24 7.76 -6.89 4.30
CA PHE A 24 7.19 -6.04 3.26
C PHE A 24 6.45 -4.84 3.88
N LEU A 25 5.63 -5.08 4.89
CA LEU A 25 4.88 -4.02 5.57
C LEU A 25 5.79 -2.99 6.21
N THR A 26 6.93 -3.41 6.75
CA THR A 26 7.91 -2.50 7.33
C THR A 26 8.42 -1.54 6.26
N LYS A 27 8.69 -2.05 5.06
CA LYS A 27 9.13 -1.20 3.94
C LYS A 27 8.01 -0.27 3.48
N VAL A 28 6.77 -0.75 3.46
CA VAL A 28 5.61 0.10 3.13
C VAL A 28 5.48 1.23 4.14
N ALA A 29 5.69 0.94 5.42
CA ALA A 29 5.64 1.97 6.46
C ALA A 29 6.70 3.05 6.22
N MET A 30 7.92 2.63 5.85
CA MET A 30 8.99 3.58 5.54
C MET A 30 8.65 4.46 4.35
N LEU A 31 8.08 3.86 3.29
CA LEU A 31 7.65 4.62 2.13
C LEU A 31 6.53 5.59 2.46
N SER A 32 5.59 5.16 3.30
CA SER A 32 4.48 6.02 3.73
C SER A 32 5.01 7.25 4.46
N GLU A 33 6.02 7.07 5.32
CA GLU A 33 6.65 8.19 6.00
C GLU A 33 7.40 9.09 5.03
N LYS A 34 8.13 8.51 4.09
CA LYS A 34 8.88 9.26 3.09
C LYS A 34 7.95 10.14 2.25
N HIS A 35 6.80 9.62 1.87
CA HIS A 35 5.80 10.35 1.09
C HIS A 35 4.93 11.25 1.95
N ASN A 36 5.01 11.12 3.27
CA ASN A 36 4.08 11.76 4.20
C ASN A 36 2.63 11.47 3.79
N HIS A 37 2.38 10.21 3.42
CA HIS A 37 1.10 9.77 2.90
C HIS A 37 0.94 8.30 3.27
N HIS A 38 0.03 8.01 4.21
CA HIS A 38 0.01 6.71 4.87
C HIS A 38 -1.07 5.80 4.30
N ALA A 39 -0.67 4.55 4.03
CA ALA A 39 -1.59 3.53 3.52
C ALA A 39 -2.44 2.97 4.65
N HIS A 40 -3.67 2.55 4.31
CA HIS A 40 -4.46 1.68 5.16
C HIS A 40 -3.91 0.27 4.99
N ILE A 41 -3.57 -0.37 6.09
CA ILE A 41 -2.92 -1.68 6.08
C ILE A 41 -3.80 -2.71 6.77
N THR A 42 -4.05 -3.81 6.09
CA THR A 42 -4.69 -4.98 6.68
C THR A 42 -3.76 -6.16 6.49
N ASN A 43 -3.43 -6.85 7.56
CA ASN A 43 -2.55 -8.02 7.49
C ASN A 43 -3.15 -9.18 8.28
N VAL A 44 -3.25 -10.33 7.63
CA VAL A 44 -3.62 -11.60 8.27
C VAL A 44 -2.62 -12.63 7.79
N TYR A 45 -1.74 -13.07 8.68
CA TYR A 45 -0.70 -14.05 8.42
C TYR A 45 0.15 -13.65 7.19
N ASN A 46 0.04 -14.39 6.07
CA ASN A 46 0.83 -14.15 4.86
C ASN A 46 0.14 -13.23 3.85
N LYS A 47 -1.02 -12.67 4.19
CA LYS A 47 -1.80 -11.84 3.29
C LYS A 47 -1.81 -10.40 3.75
N VAL A 48 -1.62 -9.51 2.80
CA VAL A 48 -1.60 -8.07 3.04
C VAL A 48 -2.55 -7.40 2.07
N THR A 49 -3.39 -6.52 2.57
CA THR A 49 -4.21 -5.65 1.73
C THR A 49 -3.81 -4.21 2.03
N LEU A 50 -3.48 -3.47 0.98
CA LEU A 50 -3.18 -2.06 1.08
C LEU A 50 -4.26 -1.25 0.39
N ARG A 51 -4.64 -0.14 1.02
CA ARG A 51 -5.66 0.75 0.50
C ARG A 51 -5.15 2.19 0.60
N LEU A 52 -5.16 2.90 -0.52
CA LEU A 52 -4.61 4.25 -0.61
C LEU A 52 -5.68 5.23 -1.06
N ASN A 53 -5.87 6.30 -0.28
CA ASN A 53 -6.63 7.45 -0.74
C ASN A 53 -6.08 8.70 -0.06
N THR A 54 -6.47 9.87 -0.55
CA THR A 54 -5.99 11.13 -0.01
C THR A 54 -7.08 11.74 0.86
N HIS A 55 -6.90 11.64 2.17
CA HIS A 55 -7.88 12.12 3.13
C HIS A 55 -8.13 13.62 3.00
N ASP A 56 -7.07 14.41 2.85
CA ASP A 56 -7.15 15.87 2.81
C ASP A 56 -7.89 16.39 1.58
N GLU A 57 -8.07 15.55 0.57
CA GLU A 57 -8.77 15.91 -0.66
C GLU A 57 -10.18 15.33 -0.72
N GLY A 58 -10.71 14.87 0.43
CA GLY A 58 -12.06 14.31 0.50
C GLY A 58 -12.10 12.80 0.30
N ASP A 59 -11.05 12.10 0.70
CA ASP A 59 -10.96 10.64 0.62
C ASP A 59 -11.09 10.13 -0.82
N ILE A 60 -10.36 10.76 -1.73
CA ILE A 60 -10.33 10.37 -3.15
C ILE A 60 -8.92 9.97 -3.56
N ILE A 61 -8.82 9.34 -4.73
CA ILE A 61 -7.53 8.97 -5.32
C ILE A 61 -6.93 10.22 -5.96
N THR A 62 -5.67 10.51 -5.61
CA THR A 62 -4.92 11.60 -6.21
C THR A 62 -3.55 11.09 -6.68
N HIS A 63 -2.74 12.00 -7.25
CA HIS A 63 -1.38 11.65 -7.66
C HIS A 63 -0.52 11.18 -6.49
N LYS A 64 -0.84 11.57 -5.26
CA LYS A 64 -0.11 11.11 -4.08
C LYS A 64 -0.25 9.59 -3.91
N ASP A 65 -1.45 9.07 -4.14
CA ASP A 65 -1.73 7.64 -4.04
C ASP A 65 -1.03 6.88 -5.16
N ARG A 66 -1.05 7.42 -6.37
CA ARG A 66 -0.44 6.76 -7.51
C ARG A 66 1.08 6.70 -7.39
N ARG A 67 1.70 7.75 -6.84
CA ARG A 67 3.15 7.76 -6.62
C ARG A 67 3.55 6.76 -5.53
N LEU A 68 2.80 6.71 -4.44
CA LEU A 68 3.07 5.75 -3.38
C LEU A 68 2.87 4.32 -3.89
N ALA A 69 1.79 4.07 -4.64
CA ALA A 69 1.54 2.76 -5.23
C ALA A 69 2.70 2.31 -6.12
N SER A 70 3.23 3.22 -6.93
CA SER A 70 4.36 2.91 -7.80
C SER A 70 5.60 2.52 -7.00
N ASP A 71 5.91 3.25 -5.94
CA ASP A 71 7.06 2.92 -5.10
C ASP A 71 6.85 1.61 -4.35
N ILE A 72 5.62 1.32 -3.91
CA ILE A 72 5.32 0.04 -3.28
C ILE A 72 5.54 -1.10 -4.28
N ASP A 73 5.09 -0.93 -5.51
CA ASP A 73 5.29 -1.95 -6.55
C ASP A 73 6.78 -2.24 -6.77
N ASN A 74 7.62 -1.22 -6.67
CA ASN A 74 9.06 -1.39 -6.84
C ASN A 74 9.71 -2.21 -5.72
N LEU A 75 9.03 -2.40 -4.60
CA LEU A 75 9.56 -3.26 -3.53
C LEU A 75 9.55 -4.73 -3.92
N ILE A 76 8.71 -5.13 -4.84
CA ILE A 76 8.53 -6.53 -5.23
C ILE A 76 8.91 -6.79 -6.68
N ASN A 77 9.06 -5.76 -7.49
CA ASN A 77 9.38 -5.89 -8.92
C ASN A 77 10.82 -5.45 -9.16
N TYR A 78 11.77 -6.37 -8.93
CA TYR A 78 13.15 -6.13 -9.36
C TYR A 78 13.85 -7.36 -9.82
#